data_7b2c4e285d11f133c5cc16ac4c71fb66
#
_entry.id   7b2c4e285d11f133c5cc16ac4c71fb66
#
_cell.length_a   1.000
_cell.length_b   1.000
_cell.length_c   1.000
_cell.angle_alpha   90.00
_cell.angle_beta   90.00
_cell.angle_gamma   90.00
#
_symmetry.space_group_name_H-M   'P 1'
#
loop_
_entity.id
_entity.type
_entity.pdbx_description
1 polymer ?
#
loop_
_entity_poly.entity_id
_entity_poly.type
_entity_poly.pdbx_seq_one_letter_code
_entity_poly.pdbx_strand_id
1 'polypeptide(L)'
;MIHGAPNAGYGHNFEKTFTMPDHGMGNSSSHHRVIRYYIGPLNCVVRFEVDAYYDDPDVVLDSKFKQPRDEPVGTVSAAMTQLNIAGLPPTQTKPRKTPVDKPTLVVEKGIFINPSKLAEIKAKKLARLTEALPQLWFGRTPYFMNGNHDKGTVHSVSISDAEKEYPRWEEANQDKLRKMVSVLAELRDAVTRTKERAAVLVYDEKGGPLKVYAMKKNHGVLPSETIAKHWTNAGGNAG
;
A
#
# COMPACT_ATOMS: atom_id res chain seq x y z
N MET A 1 27.45 -13.84 -6.92
CA MET A 1 26.40 -14.40 -7.81
C MET A 1 25.14 -14.57 -6.99
N ILE A 2 24.00 -14.02 -7.43
CA ILE A 2 22.70 -14.24 -6.81
C ILE A 2 22.03 -15.45 -7.46
N HIS A 3 21.42 -16.32 -6.65
CA HIS A 3 20.74 -17.50 -7.14
C HIS A 3 19.28 -17.14 -7.51
N GLY A 4 18.76 -17.78 -8.56
CA GLY A 4 17.37 -17.67 -8.98
C GLY A 4 16.92 -18.94 -9.70
N ALA A 5 15.64 -19.26 -9.61
CA ALA A 5 15.07 -20.31 -10.44
C ALA A 5 14.88 -19.78 -11.87
N PRO A 6 14.98 -20.63 -12.90
CA PRO A 6 14.87 -20.21 -14.30
C PRO A 6 13.63 -19.38 -14.63
N ASN A 7 12.53 -19.58 -13.91
CA ASN A 7 11.24 -18.89 -14.10
C ASN A 7 10.83 -17.92 -12.98
N ALA A 8 11.63 -17.79 -11.91
CA ALA A 8 11.29 -16.97 -10.74
C ALA A 8 12.03 -15.64 -10.68
N GLY A 9 12.97 -15.39 -11.61
CA GLY A 9 13.79 -14.19 -11.62
C GLY A 9 14.82 -14.14 -10.48
N TYR A 10 15.55 -13.05 -10.41
CA TYR A 10 16.64 -12.85 -9.45
C TYR A 10 16.31 -11.78 -8.40
N GLY A 11 15.15 -11.12 -8.50
CA GLY A 11 14.77 -9.96 -7.69
C GLY A 11 14.85 -10.22 -6.19
N HIS A 12 14.16 -11.24 -5.72
CA HIS A 12 14.10 -11.56 -4.29
C HIS A 12 15.47 -11.88 -3.66
N ASN A 13 16.33 -12.59 -4.39
CA ASN A 13 17.68 -12.88 -3.90
C ASN A 13 18.60 -11.66 -3.99
N PHE A 14 18.34 -10.77 -4.95
CA PHE A 14 19.02 -9.48 -5.03
C PHE A 14 18.66 -8.62 -3.82
N GLU A 15 17.38 -8.45 -3.52
CA GLU A 15 16.92 -7.73 -2.32
C GLU A 15 17.60 -8.25 -1.07
N LYS A 16 17.55 -9.56 -0.81
CA LYS A 16 18.20 -10.18 0.35
C LYS A 16 19.70 -9.94 0.44
N THR A 17 20.37 -9.79 -0.71
CA THR A 17 21.82 -9.61 -0.74
C THR A 17 22.23 -8.15 -0.53
N PHE A 18 21.42 -7.22 -1.02
CA PHE A 18 21.72 -5.79 -1.05
C PHE A 18 20.95 -4.96 -0.03
N THR A 19 20.10 -5.61 0.80
CA THR A 19 19.42 -4.95 1.92
C THR A 19 19.72 -5.65 3.23
N MET A 20 19.61 -4.92 4.32
CA MET A 20 19.63 -5.47 5.67
C MET A 20 18.31 -5.16 6.36
N PRO A 21 17.70 -6.14 7.06
CA PRO A 21 16.54 -5.86 7.86
C PRO A 21 16.91 -4.92 9.01
N ASP A 22 16.04 -3.98 9.31
CA ASP A 22 16.16 -3.11 10.46
C ASP A 22 16.15 -3.91 11.78
N HIS A 23 16.64 -3.31 12.85
CA HIS A 23 16.70 -3.96 14.15
C HIS A 23 15.33 -4.53 14.57
N GLY A 24 15.29 -5.81 14.91
CA GLY A 24 14.06 -6.52 15.29
C GLY A 24 13.12 -6.89 14.14
N MET A 25 13.45 -6.59 12.87
CA MET A 25 12.63 -6.83 11.69
C MET A 25 13.08 -8.05 10.85
N GLY A 26 14.07 -8.82 11.32
CA GLY A 26 14.64 -9.94 10.56
C GLY A 26 13.66 -11.06 10.17
N ASN A 27 12.49 -11.12 10.78
CA ASN A 27 11.41 -12.05 10.45
C ASN A 27 10.28 -11.42 9.63
N SER A 28 10.42 -10.18 9.18
CA SER A 28 9.48 -9.54 8.27
C SER A 28 9.61 -10.13 6.88
N SER A 29 8.47 -10.47 6.26
CA SER A 29 8.44 -11.02 4.90
C SER A 29 8.12 -9.98 3.83
N SER A 30 7.49 -8.88 4.21
CA SER A 30 7.12 -7.79 3.30
C SER A 30 6.85 -6.51 4.09
N HIS A 31 7.00 -5.38 3.43
CA HIS A 31 6.70 -4.08 4.00
C HIS A 31 5.73 -3.32 3.11
N HIS A 32 4.64 -2.83 3.70
CA HIS A 32 3.62 -2.11 2.96
C HIS A 32 3.39 -0.74 3.56
N ARG A 33 3.11 0.22 2.69
CA ARG A 33 2.68 1.57 3.04
C ARG A 33 1.29 1.85 2.53
N VAL A 34 0.62 2.75 3.22
CA VAL A 34 -0.68 3.29 2.81
C VAL A 34 -0.54 4.80 2.84
N ILE A 35 -0.79 5.44 1.70
CA ILE A 35 -0.74 6.89 1.56
C ILE A 35 -2.07 7.40 1.04
N ARG A 36 -2.39 8.64 1.39
CA ARG A 36 -3.62 9.31 0.95
C ARG A 36 -3.26 10.60 0.24
N TYR A 37 -3.77 10.77 -0.98
CA TYR A 37 -3.56 11.99 -1.76
C TYR A 37 -4.67 12.16 -2.81
N TYR A 38 -4.71 13.34 -3.43
CA TYR A 38 -5.67 13.62 -4.48
C TYR A 38 -5.08 13.37 -5.87
N ILE A 39 -5.87 12.77 -6.76
CA ILE A 39 -5.61 12.72 -8.20
C ILE A 39 -6.80 13.40 -8.87
N GLY A 40 -6.64 14.65 -9.29
CA GLY A 40 -7.75 15.49 -9.69
C GLY A 40 -8.80 15.58 -8.57
N PRO A 41 -10.10 15.35 -8.82
CA PRO A 41 -11.14 15.40 -7.80
C PRO A 41 -11.21 14.12 -6.92
N LEU A 42 -10.44 13.10 -7.20
CA LEU A 42 -10.49 11.84 -6.46
C LEU A 42 -9.58 11.87 -5.24
N ASN A 43 -10.16 11.66 -4.06
CA ASN A 43 -9.41 11.40 -2.84
C ASN A 43 -9.06 9.90 -2.82
N CYS A 44 -7.79 9.61 -3.04
CA CYS A 44 -7.30 8.25 -3.22
C CYS A 44 -6.54 7.77 -1.99
N VAL A 45 -6.71 6.50 -1.67
CA VAL A 45 -5.88 5.77 -0.71
C VAL A 45 -5.15 4.69 -1.50
N VAL A 46 -3.84 4.74 -1.49
CA VAL A 46 -2.98 3.84 -2.25
C VAL A 46 -2.16 3.00 -1.28
N ARG A 47 -2.32 1.66 -1.37
CA ARG A 47 -1.47 0.70 -0.69
C ARG A 47 -0.46 0.15 -1.67
N PHE A 48 0.79 0.14 -1.29
CA PHE A 48 1.88 -0.38 -2.11
C PHE A 48 2.91 -1.10 -1.23
N GLU A 49 3.66 -2.00 -1.84
CA GLU A 49 4.81 -2.65 -1.22
C GLU A 49 6.03 -1.76 -1.36
N VAL A 50 6.89 -1.78 -0.36
CA VAL A 50 8.15 -1.05 -0.33
C VAL A 50 9.25 -2.06 -0.12
N ASP A 51 10.21 -2.12 -1.04
CA ASP A 51 11.28 -3.10 -1.00
C ASP A 51 12.36 -2.71 0.03
N ALA A 52 12.67 -1.41 0.13
CA ALA A 52 13.70 -0.92 1.06
C ALA A 52 13.53 0.58 1.37
N TYR A 53 14.42 1.08 2.20
CA TYR A 53 14.71 2.51 2.28
C TYR A 53 16.20 2.75 2.01
N TYR A 54 16.51 3.95 1.54
CA TYR A 54 17.85 4.38 1.23
C TYR A 54 18.21 5.61 2.05
N ASP A 55 19.26 5.50 2.84
CA ASP A 55 19.87 6.63 3.53
C ASP A 55 20.95 7.21 2.62
N ASP A 56 20.55 8.24 1.86
CA ASP A 56 21.47 8.99 1.03
C ASP A 56 22.42 9.78 1.94
N PRO A 57 23.73 9.51 1.92
CA PRO A 57 24.69 10.21 2.76
C PRO A 57 24.80 11.72 2.40
N ASP A 58 24.42 12.11 1.19
CA ASP A 58 24.51 13.46 0.71
C ASP A 58 23.22 14.29 0.99
N VAL A 59 22.13 13.64 1.41
CA VAL A 59 20.88 14.32 1.77
C VAL A 59 20.84 14.64 3.24
N VAL A 60 21.14 15.88 3.60
CA VAL A 60 20.84 16.41 4.93
C VAL A 60 19.32 16.57 5.04
N LEU A 61 18.67 15.68 5.76
CA LEU A 61 17.23 15.74 6.02
C LEU A 61 16.89 17.05 6.74
N ASP A 62 16.11 17.88 6.08
CA ASP A 62 15.53 19.07 6.70
C ASP A 62 14.68 18.61 7.91
N SER A 63 15.07 19.05 9.10
CA SER A 63 14.53 18.64 10.41
C SER A 63 13.06 19.06 10.63
N LYS A 64 12.35 19.46 9.59
CA LYS A 64 10.95 19.91 9.63
C LYS A 64 9.91 18.79 9.74
N PHE A 65 10.28 17.54 9.48
CA PHE A 65 9.42 16.41 9.86
C PHE A 65 9.57 16.14 11.36
N LYS A 66 8.88 16.92 12.18
CA LYS A 66 8.62 16.53 13.57
C LYS A 66 7.93 15.18 13.51
N GLN A 67 8.55 14.16 14.13
CA GLN A 67 7.85 12.93 14.47
C GLN A 67 6.49 13.33 15.07
N PRO A 68 5.38 12.64 14.74
CA PRO A 68 4.17 12.77 15.52
C PRO A 68 4.61 12.61 16.97
N ARG A 69 4.42 13.64 17.81
CA ARG A 69 4.69 13.49 19.24
C ARG A 69 3.94 12.27 19.68
N ASP A 70 4.62 11.39 20.43
CA ASP A 70 4.01 10.35 21.23
C ASP A 70 2.99 10.99 22.17
N GLU A 71 1.80 11.27 21.65
CA GLU A 71 0.62 11.33 22.52
C GLU A 71 0.49 9.91 23.06
N PRO A 72 0.48 9.71 24.37
CA PRO A 72 0.31 8.38 24.93
C PRO A 72 -1.04 7.88 24.42
N VAL A 73 -0.99 6.98 23.44
CA VAL A 73 -2.14 6.20 23.00
C VAL A 73 -2.56 5.44 24.26
N GLY A 74 -3.58 5.95 24.93
CA GLY A 74 -4.15 5.31 26.10
C GLY A 74 -4.38 3.85 25.74
N THR A 75 -3.77 2.99 26.52
CA THR A 75 -3.66 1.55 26.32
C THR A 75 -5.03 0.98 25.98
N VAL A 76 -5.25 0.59 24.72
CA VAL A 76 -6.46 -0.12 24.24
C VAL A 76 -6.74 -1.37 25.09
N SER A 77 -5.72 -1.87 25.78
CA SER A 77 -5.79 -2.99 26.72
C SER A 77 -6.67 -2.70 27.96
N ALA A 78 -6.81 -1.45 28.39
CA ALA A 78 -7.62 -1.11 29.58
C ALA A 78 -9.13 -1.02 29.26
N ALA A 79 -9.51 -0.78 28.02
CA ALA A 79 -10.92 -0.70 27.61
C ALA A 79 -11.59 -2.07 27.41
N MET A 80 -10.81 -3.14 27.18
CA MET A 80 -11.36 -4.49 27.01
C MET A 80 -11.63 -5.23 28.31
N THR A 81 -11.19 -4.73 29.45
CA THR A 81 -11.38 -5.40 30.77
C THR A 81 -12.68 -4.99 31.48
N GLN A 82 -13.43 -4.01 30.97
CA GLN A 82 -14.64 -3.50 31.61
C GLN A 82 -15.99 -3.86 30.99
N LEU A 83 -16.03 -4.76 30.01
CA LEU A 83 -17.29 -5.30 29.47
C LEU A 83 -17.63 -6.65 30.12
N ASN A 84 -17.99 -6.57 31.40
CA ASN A 84 -18.68 -7.68 32.11
C ASN A 84 -20.14 -7.69 31.66
N ILE A 85 -20.51 -8.49 30.68
CA ILE A 85 -21.91 -8.76 30.37
C ILE A 85 -22.26 -10.11 31.02
N ALA A 86 -22.73 -10.02 32.26
CA ALA A 86 -23.42 -11.12 32.91
C ALA A 86 -24.92 -11.05 32.57
N GLY A 87 -25.47 -12.12 32.03
CA GLY A 87 -26.88 -12.47 32.19
C GLY A 87 -27.79 -12.28 30.98
N LEU A 88 -27.85 -13.30 30.11
CA LEU A 88 -29.06 -13.70 29.40
C LEU A 88 -29.05 -15.25 29.22
N PRO A 89 -30.21 -15.94 29.39
CA PRO A 89 -30.26 -17.40 29.39
C PRO A 89 -30.13 -17.97 27.96
N PRO A 90 -29.65 -19.22 27.80
CA PRO A 90 -29.31 -19.81 26.52
C PRO A 90 -30.55 -20.28 25.78
N THR A 91 -30.84 -19.67 24.63
CA THR A 91 -31.74 -20.26 23.63
C THR A 91 -30.92 -21.26 22.81
N GLN A 92 -31.24 -22.54 22.92
CA GLN A 92 -30.59 -23.62 22.16
C GLN A 92 -30.93 -23.54 20.68
N THR A 93 -30.07 -22.96 19.88
CA THR A 93 -29.97 -23.16 18.44
C THR A 93 -28.61 -23.80 18.17
N LYS A 94 -28.61 -24.98 17.50
CA LYS A 94 -27.39 -25.70 17.13
C LYS A 94 -26.45 -24.76 16.37
N PRO A 95 -25.21 -24.54 16.82
CA PRO A 95 -24.30 -23.61 16.13
C PRO A 95 -23.81 -24.27 14.84
N ARG A 96 -24.16 -23.63 13.72
CA ARG A 96 -23.46 -23.79 12.46
C ARG A 96 -22.03 -23.28 12.73
N LYS A 97 -21.02 -24.17 12.67
CA LYS A 97 -19.61 -23.82 12.84
C LYS A 97 -19.20 -22.83 11.74
N THR A 98 -19.35 -21.57 11.98
CA THR A 98 -18.57 -20.53 11.29
C THR A 98 -17.15 -20.60 11.81
N PRO A 99 -16.11 -20.49 10.94
CA PRO A 99 -14.75 -20.35 11.44
C PRO A 99 -14.73 -19.15 12.39
N VAL A 100 -14.33 -19.39 13.63
CA VAL A 100 -14.11 -18.30 14.59
C VAL A 100 -12.93 -17.53 14.04
N ASP A 101 -13.18 -16.33 13.51
CA ASP A 101 -12.13 -15.40 13.11
C ASP A 101 -11.29 -15.13 14.35
N LYS A 102 -10.12 -15.76 14.41
CA LYS A 102 -9.14 -15.43 15.43
C LYS A 102 -8.73 -13.97 15.19
N PRO A 103 -8.82 -13.12 16.20
CA PRO A 103 -8.38 -11.73 16.02
C PRO A 103 -6.93 -11.73 15.56
N THR A 104 -6.64 -10.92 14.54
CA THR A 104 -5.27 -10.75 14.04
C THR A 104 -4.44 -10.13 15.16
N LEU A 105 -3.38 -10.82 15.57
CA LEU A 105 -2.42 -10.27 16.52
C LEU A 105 -1.63 -9.16 15.85
N VAL A 106 -1.79 -7.94 16.34
CA VAL A 106 -0.99 -6.79 15.92
C VAL A 106 0.17 -6.61 16.89
N VAL A 107 1.38 -6.65 16.40
CA VAL A 107 2.60 -6.42 17.17
C VAL A 107 3.31 -5.20 16.60
N GLU A 108 3.52 -4.19 17.43
CA GLU A 108 4.28 -2.99 17.04
C GLU A 108 5.77 -3.29 17.08
N LYS A 109 6.46 -3.05 15.96
CA LYS A 109 7.90 -3.26 15.81
C LYS A 109 8.49 -2.28 14.80
N GLY A 110 9.82 -2.09 14.90
CA GLY A 110 10.58 -1.25 14.01
C GLY A 110 10.47 0.23 14.34
N ILE A 111 10.95 1.05 13.42
CA ILE A 111 10.95 2.51 13.52
C ILE A 111 10.15 3.13 12.37
N PHE A 112 9.73 4.36 12.55
CA PHE A 112 9.13 5.12 11.45
C PHE A 112 10.21 5.51 10.44
N ILE A 113 10.06 5.05 9.19
CA ILE A 113 10.91 5.46 8.08
C ILE A 113 10.25 6.61 7.33
N ASN A 114 10.98 7.71 7.15
CA ASN A 114 10.50 8.85 6.40
C ASN A 114 10.19 8.42 4.95
N PRO A 115 9.01 8.79 4.41
CA PRO A 115 8.66 8.50 3.02
C PRO A 115 9.68 8.96 1.97
N SER A 116 10.42 10.04 2.26
CA SER A 116 11.49 10.54 1.38
C SER A 116 12.70 9.61 1.23
N LYS A 117 12.77 8.53 2.00
CA LYS A 117 13.84 7.53 1.92
C LYS A 117 13.42 6.23 1.25
N LEU A 118 12.15 6.06 0.91
CA LEU A 118 11.65 4.81 0.34
C LEU A 118 12.28 4.49 -1.00
N ALA A 119 12.57 3.22 -1.22
CA ALA A 119 13.22 2.74 -2.43
C ALA A 119 12.51 1.51 -3.00
N GLU A 120 12.38 1.48 -4.31
CA GLU A 120 12.00 0.32 -5.10
C GLU A 120 13.25 -0.34 -5.66
N ILE A 121 13.30 -1.67 -5.59
CA ILE A 121 14.45 -2.47 -6.03
C ILE A 121 14.07 -3.32 -7.24
N LYS A 122 14.89 -3.30 -8.28
CA LYS A 122 14.76 -4.22 -9.41
C LYS A 122 16.09 -4.88 -9.70
N ALA A 123 16.06 -6.19 -9.96
CA ALA A 123 17.20 -6.94 -10.48
C ALA A 123 16.87 -7.39 -11.91
N LYS A 124 17.30 -6.62 -12.88
CA LYS A 124 16.99 -6.87 -14.28
C LYS A 124 18.15 -6.38 -15.15
N LYS A 125 18.52 -7.20 -16.14
CA LYS A 125 19.45 -6.75 -17.18
C LYS A 125 18.81 -5.56 -17.90
N LEU A 126 19.33 -4.35 -17.76
CA LEU A 126 18.82 -3.13 -18.37
C LEU A 126 17.42 -2.68 -17.84
N ALA A 127 17.16 -2.76 -16.54
CA ALA A 127 15.98 -2.08 -15.98
C ALA A 127 16.10 -0.56 -16.20
N ARG A 128 15.07 0.01 -16.82
CA ARG A 128 15.00 1.45 -17.07
C ARG A 128 14.12 2.11 -16.02
N LEU A 129 14.56 3.23 -15.46
CA LEU A 129 13.77 4.04 -14.56
C LEU A 129 12.39 4.38 -15.17
N THR A 130 12.35 4.69 -16.48
CA THR A 130 11.11 5.02 -17.20
C THR A 130 10.05 3.92 -17.16
N GLU A 131 10.44 2.64 -17.06
CA GLU A 131 9.52 1.52 -16.93
C GLU A 131 8.93 1.42 -15.52
N ALA A 132 9.68 1.85 -14.51
CA ALA A 132 9.28 1.83 -13.10
C ALA A 132 8.51 3.10 -12.69
N LEU A 133 8.67 4.22 -13.41
CA LEU A 133 8.09 5.51 -13.05
C LEU A 133 6.59 5.48 -12.72
N PRO A 134 5.70 4.74 -13.43
CA PRO A 134 4.30 4.67 -13.04
C PRO A 134 4.12 4.13 -11.62
N GLN A 135 4.78 3.02 -11.28
CA GLN A 135 4.72 2.41 -9.95
C GLN A 135 5.27 3.36 -8.89
N LEU A 136 6.43 3.94 -9.13
CA LEU A 136 7.10 4.88 -8.22
C LEU A 136 6.26 6.13 -7.99
N TRP A 137 5.66 6.69 -9.04
CA TRP A 137 4.81 7.87 -8.96
C TRP A 137 3.55 7.61 -8.11
N PHE A 138 2.87 6.47 -8.31
CA PHE A 138 1.71 6.12 -7.51
C PHE A 138 2.06 5.84 -6.04
N GLY A 139 3.21 5.23 -5.77
CA GLY A 139 3.72 4.97 -4.42
C GLY A 139 4.43 6.17 -3.78
N ARG A 140 4.70 7.25 -4.55
CA ARG A 140 5.54 8.37 -4.07
C ARG A 140 6.86 7.87 -3.52
N THR A 141 7.47 6.90 -4.23
CA THR A 141 8.72 6.25 -3.85
C THR A 141 9.90 6.96 -4.52
N PRO A 142 10.72 7.73 -3.78
CA PRO A 142 11.70 8.63 -4.38
C PRO A 142 12.90 7.94 -5.02
N TYR A 143 13.30 6.77 -4.49
CA TYR A 143 14.50 6.11 -4.98
C TYR A 143 14.20 4.85 -5.79
N PHE A 144 14.98 4.67 -6.85
CA PHE A 144 14.97 3.48 -7.67
C PHE A 144 16.36 2.86 -7.71
N MET A 145 16.47 1.63 -7.18
CA MET A 145 17.70 0.86 -7.17
C MET A 145 17.62 -0.24 -8.24
N ASN A 146 18.59 -0.26 -9.14
CA ASN A 146 18.68 -1.30 -10.16
C ASN A 146 19.98 -2.11 -10.03
N GLY A 147 19.84 -3.42 -9.83
CA GLY A 147 20.92 -4.40 -9.93
C GLY A 147 21.04 -4.92 -11.35
N ASN A 148 22.02 -4.41 -12.10
CA ASN A 148 22.31 -4.92 -13.43
C ASN A 148 23.05 -6.25 -13.33
N HIS A 149 22.45 -7.30 -13.86
CA HIS A 149 23.01 -8.65 -13.78
C HIS A 149 22.95 -9.40 -15.12
N ASP A 150 23.84 -10.38 -15.27
CA ASP A 150 23.72 -11.42 -16.29
C ASP A 150 23.70 -12.79 -15.60
N LYS A 151 22.60 -13.55 -15.80
CA LYS A 151 22.39 -14.89 -15.21
C LYS A 151 22.69 -14.96 -13.71
N GLY A 152 22.37 -13.91 -12.96
CA GLY A 152 22.57 -13.83 -11.51
C GLY A 152 23.93 -13.27 -11.07
N THR A 153 24.85 -12.99 -11.98
CA THR A 153 26.08 -12.25 -11.67
C THR A 153 25.79 -10.76 -11.75
N VAL A 154 25.81 -10.07 -10.62
CA VAL A 154 25.58 -8.62 -10.55
C VAL A 154 26.89 -7.91 -10.96
N HIS A 155 26.79 -7.06 -11.97
CA HIS A 155 27.90 -6.28 -12.50
C HIS A 155 27.95 -4.87 -11.94
N SER A 156 26.78 -4.28 -11.69
CA SER A 156 26.68 -2.94 -11.13
C SER A 156 25.34 -2.77 -10.40
N VAL A 157 25.34 -1.87 -9.43
CA VAL A 157 24.12 -1.38 -8.77
C VAL A 157 24.08 0.11 -9.00
N SER A 158 22.95 0.62 -9.49
CA SER A 158 22.70 2.04 -9.68
C SER A 158 21.53 2.48 -8.82
N ILE A 159 21.64 3.66 -8.23
CA ILE A 159 20.56 4.31 -7.48
C ILE A 159 20.20 5.58 -8.22
N SER A 160 18.93 5.78 -8.46
CA SER A 160 18.40 6.96 -9.16
C SER A 160 17.37 7.64 -8.28
N ASP A 161 17.42 8.97 -8.23
CA ASP A 161 16.39 9.81 -7.65
C ASP A 161 15.24 9.92 -8.66
N ALA A 162 14.19 9.14 -8.45
CA ALA A 162 13.04 9.07 -9.33
C ALA A 162 12.10 10.26 -9.13
N GLU A 163 12.13 10.90 -7.97
CA GLU A 163 11.25 12.04 -7.67
C GLU A 163 11.53 13.22 -8.61
N LYS A 164 12.77 13.39 -9.05
CA LYS A 164 13.14 14.42 -10.04
C LYS A 164 12.46 14.24 -11.39
N GLU A 165 12.10 13.01 -11.74
CA GLU A 165 11.44 12.71 -13.01
C GLU A 165 9.90 12.79 -12.95
N TYR A 166 9.31 12.90 -11.75
CA TYR A 166 7.86 12.92 -11.59
C TYR A 166 7.15 14.03 -12.33
N PRO A 167 7.61 15.30 -12.29
CA PRO A 167 6.93 16.37 -13.02
C PRO A 167 6.89 16.12 -14.52
N ARG A 168 8.02 15.70 -15.09
CA ARG A 168 8.13 15.39 -16.53
C ARG A 168 7.27 14.19 -16.92
N TRP A 169 7.27 13.14 -16.10
CA TRP A 169 6.44 11.97 -16.34
C TRP A 169 4.95 12.30 -16.25
N GLU A 170 4.55 13.07 -15.27
CA GLU A 170 3.17 13.50 -15.08
C GLU A 170 2.68 14.33 -16.26
N GLU A 171 3.46 15.30 -16.71
CA GLU A 171 3.17 16.11 -17.89
C GLU A 171 2.98 15.22 -19.14
N ALA A 172 3.90 14.30 -19.39
CA ALA A 172 3.85 13.40 -20.54
C ALA A 172 2.68 12.40 -20.49
N ASN A 173 2.08 12.15 -19.31
CA ASN A 173 1.00 11.18 -19.12
C ASN A 173 -0.34 11.82 -18.71
N GLN A 174 -0.50 13.14 -18.80
CA GLN A 174 -1.72 13.86 -18.40
C GLN A 174 -3.00 13.26 -18.99
N ASP A 175 -3.00 12.93 -20.29
CA ASP A 175 -4.18 12.37 -20.94
C ASP A 175 -4.55 10.98 -20.40
N LYS A 176 -3.55 10.15 -20.09
CA LYS A 176 -3.78 8.83 -19.49
C LYS A 176 -4.28 8.96 -18.06
N LEU A 177 -3.71 9.88 -17.28
CA LEU A 177 -4.13 10.16 -15.92
C LEU A 177 -5.56 10.69 -15.87
N ARG A 178 -5.92 11.63 -16.75
CA ARG A 178 -7.30 12.14 -16.86
C ARG A 178 -8.30 11.05 -17.24
N LYS A 179 -7.97 10.21 -18.23
CA LYS A 179 -8.80 9.05 -18.60
C LYS A 179 -8.98 8.09 -17.44
N MET A 180 -7.90 7.76 -16.71
CA MET A 180 -7.98 6.93 -15.51
C MET A 180 -8.91 7.53 -14.46
N VAL A 181 -8.76 8.83 -14.16
CA VAL A 181 -9.63 9.55 -13.20
C VAL A 181 -11.08 9.48 -13.62
N SER A 182 -11.39 9.72 -14.90
CA SER A 182 -12.76 9.62 -15.43
C SER A 182 -13.35 8.22 -15.24
N VAL A 183 -12.60 7.18 -15.62
CA VAL A 183 -13.05 5.79 -15.43
C VAL A 183 -13.27 5.46 -13.96
N LEU A 184 -12.38 5.85 -13.07
CA LEU A 184 -12.54 5.62 -11.63
C LEU A 184 -13.74 6.37 -11.06
N ALA A 185 -14.02 7.59 -11.52
CA ALA A 185 -15.19 8.35 -11.12
C ALA A 185 -16.49 7.66 -11.58
N GLU A 186 -16.56 7.23 -12.85
CA GLU A 186 -17.71 6.49 -13.39
C GLU A 186 -17.96 5.17 -12.64
N LEU A 187 -16.89 4.40 -12.36
CA LEU A 187 -17.00 3.18 -11.60
C LEU A 187 -17.49 3.43 -10.17
N ARG A 188 -16.97 4.44 -9.50
CA ARG A 188 -17.43 4.84 -8.17
C ARG A 188 -18.91 5.21 -8.20
N ASP A 189 -19.35 5.98 -9.18
CA ASP A 189 -20.75 6.38 -9.33
C ASP A 189 -21.65 5.19 -9.66
N ALA A 190 -21.22 4.27 -10.50
CA ALA A 190 -21.94 3.04 -10.78
C ALA A 190 -22.12 2.18 -9.52
N VAL A 191 -21.03 2.00 -8.73
CA VAL A 191 -21.07 1.25 -7.48
C VAL A 191 -21.94 1.93 -6.43
N THR A 192 -21.88 3.25 -6.28
CA THR A 192 -22.70 3.98 -5.29
C THR A 192 -24.18 3.91 -5.57
N ARG A 193 -24.60 3.71 -6.83
CA ARG A 193 -26.01 3.52 -7.22
C ARG A 193 -26.52 2.10 -6.95
N THR A 194 -25.65 1.13 -6.66
CA THR A 194 -26.12 -0.21 -6.26
C THR A 194 -26.69 -0.18 -4.84
N LYS A 195 -27.70 -1.03 -4.57
CA LYS A 195 -28.35 -1.12 -3.25
C LYS A 195 -27.34 -1.32 -2.11
N GLU A 196 -26.39 -2.22 -2.32
CA GLU A 196 -25.40 -2.60 -1.31
C GLU A 196 -24.14 -1.72 -1.37
N ARG A 197 -24.08 -0.74 -2.30
CA ARG A 197 -22.90 0.09 -2.56
C ARG A 197 -21.62 -0.75 -2.76
N ALA A 198 -21.81 -1.91 -3.38
CA ALA A 198 -20.76 -2.88 -3.69
C ALA A 198 -21.02 -3.53 -5.05
N ALA A 199 -19.96 -3.77 -5.81
CA ALA A 199 -20.05 -4.37 -7.12
C ALA A 199 -18.81 -5.23 -7.43
N VAL A 200 -18.98 -6.15 -8.39
CA VAL A 200 -17.89 -6.89 -9.01
C VAL A 200 -17.68 -6.35 -10.40
N LEU A 201 -16.43 -6.05 -10.73
CA LEU A 201 -16.03 -5.61 -12.07
C LEU A 201 -15.50 -6.82 -12.83
N VAL A 202 -16.02 -7.06 -14.02
CA VAL A 202 -15.60 -8.17 -14.88
C VAL A 202 -15.15 -7.63 -16.23
N TYR A 203 -13.94 -7.99 -16.63
CA TYR A 203 -13.38 -7.67 -17.94
C TYR A 203 -12.98 -9.00 -18.60
N ASP A 204 -13.84 -9.53 -19.46
CA ASP A 204 -13.72 -10.87 -20.00
C ASP A 204 -12.73 -10.98 -21.17
N GLU A 205 -12.66 -9.91 -21.99
CA GLU A 205 -11.87 -9.93 -23.20
C GLU A 205 -11.25 -8.56 -23.52
N LYS A 206 -10.07 -8.58 -24.13
CA LYS A 206 -9.36 -7.37 -24.54
C LYS A 206 -10.20 -6.57 -25.55
N GLY A 207 -10.47 -5.31 -25.22
CA GLY A 207 -11.30 -4.42 -26.05
C GLY A 207 -12.80 -4.57 -25.85
N GLY A 208 -13.24 -5.53 -25.03
CA GLY A 208 -14.64 -5.67 -24.62
C GLY A 208 -15.06 -4.63 -23.58
N PRO A 209 -16.36 -4.57 -23.25
CA PRO A 209 -16.88 -3.67 -22.25
C PRO A 209 -16.51 -4.15 -20.84
N LEU A 210 -16.22 -3.20 -19.94
CA LEU A 210 -16.13 -3.48 -18.52
C LEU A 210 -17.56 -3.64 -17.95
N LYS A 211 -17.87 -4.83 -17.42
CA LYS A 211 -19.18 -5.16 -16.85
C LYS A 211 -19.18 -4.90 -15.35
N VAL A 212 -20.23 -4.26 -14.84
CA VAL A 212 -20.41 -3.97 -13.42
C VAL A 212 -21.59 -4.77 -12.89
N TYR A 213 -21.35 -5.69 -11.97
CA TYR A 213 -22.38 -6.54 -11.36
C TYR A 213 -22.59 -6.13 -9.89
N ALA A 214 -23.82 -5.75 -9.55
CA ALA A 214 -24.17 -5.45 -8.16
C ALA A 214 -24.02 -6.68 -7.28
N MET A 215 -23.37 -6.50 -6.13
CA MET A 215 -23.27 -7.59 -5.13
C MET A 215 -24.59 -7.76 -4.38
N LYS A 216 -24.94 -9.01 -4.06
CA LYS A 216 -26.15 -9.33 -3.24
C LYS A 216 -25.97 -8.95 -1.78
N LYS A 217 -24.74 -8.97 -1.27
CA LYS A 217 -24.38 -8.60 0.10
C LYS A 217 -23.04 -7.88 0.10
N ASN A 218 -22.96 -6.80 0.84
CA ASN A 218 -21.69 -6.10 1.09
C ASN A 218 -21.11 -6.63 2.41
N HIS A 219 -19.99 -7.30 2.34
CA HIS A 219 -19.26 -7.79 3.52
C HIS A 219 -18.36 -6.72 4.14
N GLY A 220 -18.29 -5.54 3.53
CA GLY A 220 -17.35 -4.49 3.92
C GLY A 220 -15.89 -4.86 3.63
N VAL A 221 -15.12 -3.89 3.22
CA VAL A 221 -13.65 -4.06 3.00
C VAL A 221 -12.89 -3.76 4.28
N LEU A 222 -13.45 -2.87 5.10
CA LEU A 222 -12.84 -2.41 6.36
C LEU A 222 -13.86 -2.47 7.49
N PRO A 223 -13.42 -2.70 8.74
CA PRO A 223 -14.26 -2.56 9.92
C PRO A 223 -14.88 -1.16 10.00
N SER A 224 -16.14 -1.08 10.47
CA SER A 224 -16.87 0.18 10.60
C SER A 224 -16.12 1.22 11.45
N GLU A 225 -15.44 0.77 12.50
CA GLU A 225 -14.60 1.62 13.36
C GLU A 225 -13.45 2.26 12.59
N THR A 226 -12.79 1.49 11.72
CA THR A 226 -11.73 2.00 10.87
C THR A 226 -12.25 3.04 9.89
N ILE A 227 -13.43 2.79 9.30
CA ILE A 227 -14.09 3.75 8.41
C ILE A 227 -14.43 5.03 9.16
N ALA A 228 -15.04 4.93 10.34
CA ALA A 228 -15.39 6.07 11.17
C ALA A 228 -14.16 6.91 11.54
N LYS A 229 -13.08 6.27 11.95
CA LYS A 229 -11.84 6.95 12.34
C LYS A 229 -11.17 7.71 11.20
N HIS A 230 -11.16 7.15 10.00
CA HIS A 230 -10.31 7.66 8.91
C HIS A 230 -11.08 8.34 7.77
N TRP A 231 -12.40 8.14 7.67
CA TRP A 231 -13.20 8.67 6.56
C TRP A 231 -14.32 9.62 6.96
N THR A 232 -14.93 9.46 8.14
CA THR A 232 -16.06 10.30 8.55
C THR A 232 -15.64 11.61 9.23
N ASN A 233 -14.47 11.66 9.87
CA ASN A 233 -13.98 12.86 10.57
C ASN A 233 -13.25 13.88 9.65
N ALA A 234 -13.20 13.67 8.36
CA ALA A 234 -12.52 14.57 7.41
C ALA A 234 -13.42 15.72 6.90
N GLY A 235 -14.65 15.85 7.41
CA GLY A 235 -15.61 16.85 6.98
C GLY A 235 -15.75 18.11 7.85
N GLY A 236 -14.92 18.27 8.87
CA GLY A 236 -15.01 19.41 9.79
C GLY A 236 -13.72 20.22 9.85
N ASN A 237 -13.38 20.96 8.81
CA ASN A 237 -12.69 22.26 8.83
C ASN A 237 -12.25 22.61 7.40
N ALA A 238 -13.19 23.11 6.61
CA ALA A 238 -12.94 24.06 5.53
C ALA A 238 -13.68 25.34 5.92
N GLY A 239 -12.99 26.19 6.65
CA GLY A 239 -13.29 27.57 6.90
C GLY A 239 -12.09 28.36 6.44
#